data_b88abf861f779712380cfc0137df8000
#
_entry.id   b88abf861f779712380cfc0137df8000
#
_cell.length_a   1.000
_cell.length_b   1.000
_cell.length_c   1.000
_cell.angle_alpha   90.00
_cell.angle_beta   90.00
_cell.angle_gamma   90.00
#
_symmetry.space_group_name_H-M   'P 1'
#
loop_
_entity.id
_entity.type
_entity.pdbx_description
1 polymer ?
#
loop_
_entity_poly.entity_id
_entity_poly.type
_entity_poly.pdbx_seq_one_letter_code
_entity_poly.pdbx_strand_id
1 'polypeptide(L)'
;MSEALKIAIIGDYNFTYNSHHATNLSLDHAAEFLELEINYYWIKINEALQFKKQSFEQYDGVWVAPGPYLNPFFLNGVFRHLAELDIPVFATGECFRIFIDYLITANNMNPFGEKLISENLVNSTHFERIDVTPRTAAMEKLYENCSSVELSATRY
;
A
#
# COMPACT_ATOMS: atom_id res chain seq x y z
N MET A 1 -5.86 1.46 -29.31
CA MET A 1 -5.58 0.55 -28.20
C MET A 1 -5.02 1.43 -27.09
N SER A 2 -5.64 1.44 -25.93
CA SER A 2 -5.06 2.15 -24.76
C SER A 2 -3.74 1.45 -24.39
N GLU A 3 -2.72 2.22 -24.06
CA GLU A 3 -1.48 1.66 -23.51
C GLU A 3 -1.78 0.95 -22.19
N ALA A 4 -1.17 -0.22 -21.97
CA ALA A 4 -1.36 -0.97 -20.73
C ALA A 4 -0.82 -0.17 -19.53
N LEU A 5 -1.58 -0.13 -18.44
CA LEU A 5 -1.14 0.50 -17.20
C LEU A 5 0.02 -0.29 -16.60
N LYS A 6 1.02 0.42 -16.09
CA LYS A 6 2.21 -0.15 -15.47
C LYS A 6 2.20 0.14 -13.97
N ILE A 7 2.12 -0.90 -13.15
CA ILE A 7 2.12 -0.79 -11.69
C ILE A 7 3.42 -1.35 -11.12
N ALA A 8 4.14 -0.54 -10.36
CA ALA A 8 5.26 -1.01 -9.57
C ALA A 8 4.75 -1.56 -8.23
N ILE A 9 5.08 -2.80 -7.88
CA ILE A 9 4.79 -3.38 -6.57
C ILE A 9 6.11 -3.44 -5.79
N ILE A 10 6.24 -2.62 -4.76
CA ILE A 10 7.46 -2.58 -3.94
C ILE A 10 7.34 -3.58 -2.79
N GLY A 11 8.23 -4.54 -2.76
CA GLY A 11 8.27 -5.58 -1.73
C GLY A 11 9.17 -6.74 -2.12
N ASP A 12 9.55 -7.54 -1.13
CA ASP A 12 10.37 -8.74 -1.37
C ASP A 12 9.43 -9.91 -1.67
N TYR A 13 9.01 -10.04 -2.94
CA TYR A 13 8.06 -11.07 -3.36
C TYR A 13 8.48 -12.46 -2.87
N ASN A 14 7.54 -13.14 -2.24
CA ASN A 14 7.69 -14.49 -1.80
C ASN A 14 6.40 -15.29 -2.09
N PHE A 15 6.51 -16.31 -2.89
CA PHE A 15 5.39 -17.15 -3.30
C PHE A 15 4.75 -17.96 -2.17
N THR A 16 5.38 -18.03 -1.00
CA THR A 16 4.79 -18.69 0.18
C THR A 16 3.84 -17.79 0.97
N TYR A 17 3.82 -16.49 0.68
CA TYR A 17 2.96 -15.54 1.39
C TYR A 17 1.64 -15.32 0.67
N ASN A 18 0.54 -15.68 1.34
CA ASN A 18 -0.81 -15.47 0.81
C ASN A 18 -1.11 -14.00 0.50
N SER A 19 -0.53 -13.08 1.28
CA SER A 19 -0.67 -11.64 1.05
C SER A 19 -0.11 -11.20 -0.31
N HIS A 20 0.99 -11.80 -0.74
CA HIS A 20 1.60 -11.50 -2.05
C HIS A 20 0.78 -12.07 -3.21
N HIS A 21 0.23 -13.29 -3.03
CA HIS A 21 -0.72 -13.84 -4.01
C HIS A 21 -1.99 -12.99 -4.10
N ALA A 22 -2.54 -12.58 -2.96
CA ALA A 22 -3.73 -11.73 -2.93
C ALA A 22 -3.47 -10.38 -3.59
N THR A 23 -2.27 -9.81 -3.47
CA THR A 23 -1.86 -8.58 -4.17
C THR A 23 -1.93 -8.77 -5.70
N ASN A 24 -1.36 -9.84 -6.23
CA ASN A 24 -1.43 -10.14 -7.66
C ASN A 24 -2.88 -10.34 -8.13
N LEU A 25 -3.62 -11.21 -7.43
CA LEU A 25 -5.01 -11.51 -7.78
C LEU A 25 -5.90 -10.27 -7.72
N SER A 26 -5.67 -9.34 -6.80
CA SER A 26 -6.46 -8.11 -6.74
C SER A 26 -6.21 -7.20 -7.94
N LEU A 27 -5.00 -7.17 -8.48
CA LEU A 27 -4.71 -6.43 -9.72
C LEU A 27 -5.34 -7.11 -10.93
N ASP A 28 -5.26 -8.45 -11.00
CA ASP A 28 -5.89 -9.22 -12.08
C ASP A 28 -7.42 -9.03 -12.07
N HIS A 29 -8.06 -9.11 -10.91
CA HIS A 29 -9.50 -8.86 -10.77
C HIS A 29 -9.88 -7.41 -11.10
N ALA A 30 -9.05 -6.44 -10.69
CA ALA A 30 -9.30 -5.04 -11.02
C ALA A 30 -9.16 -4.78 -12.52
N ALA A 31 -8.18 -5.40 -13.17
CA ALA A 31 -7.99 -5.33 -14.62
C ALA A 31 -9.22 -5.89 -15.37
N GLU A 32 -9.68 -7.06 -14.97
CA GLU A 32 -10.88 -7.69 -15.55
C GLU A 32 -12.13 -6.83 -15.32
N PHE A 33 -12.36 -6.38 -14.09
CA PHE A 33 -13.54 -5.58 -13.72
C PHE A 33 -13.60 -4.23 -14.45
N LEU A 34 -12.46 -3.59 -14.64
CA LEU A 34 -12.34 -2.28 -15.29
C LEU A 34 -12.12 -2.36 -16.80
N GLU A 35 -12.02 -3.59 -17.35
CA GLU A 35 -11.69 -3.83 -18.77
C GLU A 35 -10.39 -3.12 -19.20
N LEU A 36 -9.38 -3.13 -18.30
CA LEU A 36 -8.08 -2.52 -18.53
C LEU A 36 -6.99 -3.58 -18.70
N GLU A 37 -5.99 -3.26 -19.49
CA GLU A 37 -4.75 -4.02 -19.51
C GLU A 37 -3.80 -3.46 -18.43
N ILE A 38 -3.35 -4.31 -17.48
CA ILE A 38 -2.46 -3.93 -16.39
C ILE A 38 -1.23 -4.83 -16.43
N ASN A 39 -0.05 -4.21 -16.47
CA ASN A 39 1.23 -4.88 -16.27
C ASN A 39 1.79 -4.48 -14.91
N TYR A 40 2.08 -5.44 -14.04
CA TYR A 40 2.65 -5.15 -12.73
C TYR A 40 4.00 -5.82 -12.53
N TYR A 41 4.89 -5.13 -11.81
CA TYR A 41 6.29 -5.50 -11.64
C TYR A 41 6.66 -5.45 -10.17
N TRP A 42 7.09 -6.59 -9.61
CA TRP A 42 7.65 -6.63 -8.28
C TRP A 42 9.07 -6.08 -8.26
N ILE A 43 9.31 -5.11 -7.42
CA ILE A 43 10.60 -4.44 -7.22
C ILE A 43 11.01 -4.66 -5.78
N LYS A 44 12.17 -5.24 -5.57
CA LYS A 44 12.71 -5.46 -4.23
C LYS A 44 12.93 -4.13 -3.52
N ILE A 45 12.76 -4.11 -2.20
CA ILE A 45 12.93 -2.88 -1.40
C ILE A 45 14.33 -2.28 -1.60
N ASN A 46 15.37 -3.11 -1.59
CA ASN A 46 16.74 -2.65 -1.81
C ASN A 46 16.95 -2.03 -3.20
N GLU A 47 16.26 -2.54 -4.20
CA GLU A 47 16.29 -2.01 -5.56
C GLU A 47 15.54 -0.68 -5.64
N ALA A 48 14.32 -0.63 -5.09
CA ALA A 48 13.51 0.59 -5.03
C ALA A 48 14.23 1.73 -4.30
N LEU A 49 15.02 1.40 -3.27
CA LEU A 49 15.81 2.37 -2.52
C LEU A 49 16.92 3.03 -3.39
N GLN A 50 17.40 2.34 -4.42
CA GLN A 50 18.40 2.85 -5.35
C GLN A 50 17.79 3.60 -6.55
N PHE A 51 16.47 3.54 -6.72
CA PHE A 51 15.79 4.20 -7.81
C PHE A 51 15.92 5.72 -7.70
N LYS A 52 16.15 6.34 -8.85
CA LYS A 52 15.98 7.77 -9.00
C LYS A 52 14.53 8.09 -9.34
N LYS A 53 14.13 9.34 -9.21
CA LYS A 53 12.78 9.79 -9.55
C LYS A 53 12.33 9.29 -10.93
N GLN A 54 13.17 9.43 -11.95
CA GLN A 54 12.88 9.00 -13.33
C GLN A 54 12.60 7.51 -13.46
N SER A 55 13.14 6.68 -12.56
CA SER A 55 12.88 5.23 -12.59
C SER A 55 11.46 4.90 -12.17
N PHE A 56 10.84 5.73 -11.35
CA PHE A 56 9.43 5.57 -10.95
C PHE A 56 8.48 6.19 -11.98
N GLU A 57 8.87 7.24 -12.68
CA GLU A 57 8.03 7.96 -13.66
C GLU A 57 7.61 7.11 -14.86
N GLN A 58 8.21 5.94 -15.04
CA GLN A 58 7.80 4.96 -16.04
C GLN A 58 6.56 4.15 -15.63
N TYR A 59 6.09 4.26 -14.39
CA TYR A 59 4.92 3.58 -13.85
C TYR A 59 3.76 4.55 -13.68
N ASP A 60 2.55 4.05 -13.88
CA ASP A 60 1.31 4.80 -13.68
C ASP A 60 0.87 4.83 -12.21
N GLY A 61 1.42 3.93 -11.39
CA GLY A 61 1.17 3.87 -9.96
C GLY A 61 2.16 2.97 -9.23
N VAL A 62 2.24 3.16 -7.93
CA VAL A 62 3.06 2.34 -7.03
C VAL A 62 2.21 1.73 -5.95
N TRP A 63 2.31 0.42 -5.77
CA TRP A 63 1.74 -0.29 -4.64
C TRP A 63 2.88 -0.77 -3.73
N VAL A 64 2.96 -0.26 -2.52
CA VAL A 64 3.85 -0.82 -1.51
C VAL A 64 3.13 -2.00 -0.84
N ALA A 65 3.66 -3.19 -1.06
CA ALA A 65 3.03 -4.47 -0.73
C ALA A 65 2.76 -4.62 0.79
N PRO A 66 1.83 -5.48 1.20
CA PRO A 66 1.40 -5.58 2.61
C PRO A 66 2.44 -6.17 3.58
N GLY A 67 3.56 -6.70 3.12
CA GLY A 67 4.53 -7.43 3.93
C GLY A 67 4.22 -8.95 4.01
N PRO A 68 4.93 -9.74 4.83
CA PRO A 68 6.00 -9.28 5.73
C PRO A 68 7.28 -8.84 5.02
N TYR A 69 8.06 -7.97 5.65
CA TYR A 69 9.31 -7.47 5.10
C TYR A 69 10.52 -8.05 5.83
N LEU A 70 11.57 -8.35 5.07
CA LEU A 70 12.84 -8.78 5.64
C LEU A 70 13.53 -7.65 6.42
N ASN A 71 13.40 -6.43 5.92
CA ASN A 71 13.95 -5.25 6.58
C ASN A 71 13.04 -4.01 6.38
N PRO A 72 12.04 -3.81 7.25
CA PRO A 72 11.09 -2.70 7.14
C PRO A 72 11.74 -1.33 7.28
N PHE A 73 12.94 -1.24 7.87
CA PHE A 73 13.66 0.03 8.05
C PHE A 73 13.94 0.74 6.72
N PHE A 74 14.20 -0.02 5.66
CA PHE A 74 14.47 0.56 4.33
C PHE A 74 13.25 1.21 3.69
N LEU A 75 12.04 0.89 4.13
CA LEU A 75 10.82 1.51 3.61
C LEU A 75 10.78 3.03 3.84
N ASN A 76 11.36 3.52 4.93
CA ASN A 76 11.44 4.97 5.16
C ASN A 76 12.21 5.71 4.05
N GLY A 77 13.28 5.09 3.53
CA GLY A 77 14.02 5.63 2.38
C GLY A 77 13.19 5.59 1.10
N VAL A 78 12.46 4.49 0.88
CA VAL A 78 11.55 4.34 -0.27
C VAL A 78 10.43 5.38 -0.20
N PHE A 79 9.78 5.56 0.95
CA PHE A 79 8.72 6.56 1.11
C PHE A 79 9.20 7.99 0.87
N ARG A 80 10.44 8.30 1.22
CA ARG A 80 11.04 9.60 0.90
C ARG A 80 11.09 9.82 -0.61
N HIS A 81 11.48 8.82 -1.38
CA HIS A 81 11.49 8.91 -2.84
C HIS A 81 10.07 9.02 -3.40
N LEU A 82 9.14 8.20 -2.89
CA LEU A 82 7.74 8.18 -3.35
C LEU A 82 7.01 9.50 -3.04
N ALA A 83 7.33 10.17 -1.93
CA ALA A 83 6.73 11.44 -1.56
C ALA A 83 7.09 12.61 -2.52
N GLU A 84 8.14 12.44 -3.34
CA GLU A 84 8.54 13.42 -4.35
C GLU A 84 7.91 13.17 -5.73
N LEU A 85 7.12 12.08 -5.86
CA LEU A 85 6.51 11.68 -7.12
C LEU A 85 5.10 12.25 -7.24
N ASP A 86 4.70 12.52 -8.48
CA ASP A 86 3.34 12.93 -8.83
C ASP A 86 2.57 11.75 -9.46
N ILE A 87 2.66 10.59 -8.83
CA ILE A 87 1.95 9.37 -9.21
C ILE A 87 1.20 8.78 -8.01
N PRO A 88 0.08 8.08 -8.22
CA PRO A 88 -0.65 7.43 -7.14
C PRO A 88 0.22 6.43 -6.38
N VAL A 89 0.20 6.50 -5.05
CA VAL A 89 0.88 5.54 -4.16
C VAL A 89 -0.16 4.88 -3.26
N PHE A 90 -0.19 3.55 -3.28
CA PHE A 90 -1.05 2.75 -2.44
C PHE A 90 -0.21 1.94 -1.45
N ALA A 91 -0.53 2.03 -0.18
CA ALA A 91 0.17 1.35 0.89
C ALA A 91 -0.80 0.49 1.70
N THR A 92 -0.50 -0.80 1.88
CA THR A 92 -1.40 -1.75 2.54
C THR A 92 -0.70 -2.59 3.60
N GLY A 93 -1.47 -3.06 4.59
CA GLY A 93 -0.95 -3.93 5.65
C GLY A 93 0.11 -3.24 6.51
N GLU A 94 1.20 -3.93 6.80
CA GLU A 94 2.29 -3.42 7.64
C GLU A 94 2.91 -2.14 7.08
N CYS A 95 3.01 -2.02 5.76
CA CYS A 95 3.61 -0.84 5.17
C CYS A 95 2.77 0.42 5.37
N PHE A 96 1.46 0.30 5.46
CA PHE A 96 0.59 1.44 5.77
C PHE A 96 0.96 2.08 7.11
N ARG A 97 1.19 1.27 8.16
CA ARG A 97 1.64 1.76 9.46
C ARG A 97 2.99 2.50 9.35
N ILE A 98 3.95 1.89 8.66
CA ILE A 98 5.28 2.48 8.47
C ILE A 98 5.18 3.79 7.69
N PHE A 99 4.29 3.85 6.70
CA PHE A 99 4.05 5.08 5.93
C PHE A 99 3.45 6.20 6.79
N ILE A 100 2.50 5.88 7.67
CA ILE A 100 1.95 6.86 8.61
C ILE A 100 3.03 7.37 9.56
N ASP A 101 3.87 6.49 10.13
CA ASP A 101 5.01 6.88 10.96
C ASP A 101 5.98 7.81 10.21
N TYR A 102 6.25 7.49 8.94
CA TYR A 102 7.05 8.34 8.08
C TYR A 102 6.43 9.73 7.91
N LEU A 103 5.15 9.82 7.58
CA LEU A 103 4.45 11.10 7.39
C LEU A 103 4.45 11.95 8.66
N ILE A 104 4.19 11.34 9.81
CA ILE A 104 4.21 12.02 11.12
C ILE A 104 5.59 12.62 11.37
N THR A 105 6.65 11.85 11.12
CA THR A 105 8.04 12.28 11.33
C THR A 105 8.47 13.34 10.31
N ALA A 106 8.21 13.11 9.04
CA ALA A 106 8.63 14.01 7.96
C ALA A 106 7.95 15.39 8.05
N ASN A 107 6.73 15.44 8.56
CA ASN A 107 5.97 16.68 8.73
C ASN A 107 6.02 17.26 10.15
N ASN A 108 6.84 16.70 11.04
CA ASN A 108 6.93 17.10 12.45
C ASN A 108 5.57 17.21 13.16
N MET A 109 4.66 16.27 12.86
CA MET A 109 3.30 16.27 13.41
C MET A 109 3.24 15.81 14.87
N ASN A 110 4.34 15.27 15.39
CA ASN A 110 4.44 14.78 16.77
C ASN A 110 5.70 15.32 17.45
N PRO A 111 5.81 16.64 17.69
CA PRO A 111 7.01 17.26 18.25
C PRO A 111 7.32 16.83 19.69
N PHE A 112 6.34 16.31 20.42
CA PHE A 112 6.49 15.88 21.81
C PHE A 112 6.75 14.36 21.97
N GLY A 113 6.79 13.61 20.85
CA GLY A 113 7.09 12.17 20.85
C GLY A 113 6.03 11.30 21.52
N GLU A 114 4.77 11.73 21.49
CA GLU A 114 3.65 10.94 22.02
C GLU A 114 3.44 9.67 21.18
N LYS A 115 2.98 8.58 21.81
CA LYS A 115 2.64 7.37 21.09
C LYS A 115 1.32 7.55 20.33
N LEU A 116 1.39 7.91 19.05
CA LEU A 116 0.22 8.15 18.19
C LEU A 116 -0.32 6.86 17.53
N ILE A 117 0.51 5.83 17.39
CA ILE A 117 0.15 4.55 16.78
C ILE A 117 0.31 3.46 17.82
N SER A 118 -0.74 2.68 18.03
CA SER A 118 -0.70 1.49 18.88
C SER A 118 -0.73 0.23 18.04
N GLU A 119 0.00 -0.80 18.46
CA GLU A 119 -0.11 -2.12 17.86
C GLU A 119 -1.46 -2.74 18.22
N ASN A 120 -2.12 -3.31 17.22
CA ASN A 120 -3.28 -4.14 17.48
C ASN A 120 -2.80 -5.50 17.99
N LEU A 121 -3.17 -5.85 19.21
CA LEU A 121 -2.79 -7.10 19.87
C LEU A 121 -3.72 -8.27 19.49
N VAL A 122 -4.69 -8.05 18.62
CA VAL A 122 -5.63 -9.09 18.19
C VAL A 122 -4.92 -10.09 17.27
N ASN A 123 -5.14 -11.36 17.50
CA ASN A 123 -4.63 -12.43 16.66
C ASN A 123 -5.25 -12.36 15.26
N SER A 124 -4.44 -12.52 14.23
CA SER A 124 -4.76 -12.44 12.80
C SER A 124 -5.80 -13.46 12.27
N THR A 125 -6.49 -14.18 13.14
CA THR A 125 -7.51 -15.18 12.80
C THR A 125 -8.93 -14.66 12.88
N HIS A 126 -9.13 -13.42 13.29
CA HIS A 126 -10.45 -12.83 13.41
C HIS A 126 -10.71 -11.83 12.30
N PHE A 127 -11.93 -11.90 11.75
CA PHE A 127 -12.46 -10.84 10.90
C PHE A 127 -13.18 -9.83 11.80
N GLU A 128 -12.88 -8.57 11.61
CA GLU A 128 -13.58 -7.47 12.25
C GLU A 128 -14.45 -6.75 11.22
N ARG A 129 -15.67 -6.47 11.61
CA ARG A 129 -16.57 -5.63 10.81
C ARG A 129 -16.40 -4.19 11.22
N ILE A 130 -16.07 -3.34 10.26
CA ILE A 130 -15.87 -1.92 10.46
C ILE A 130 -16.93 -1.14 9.68
N ASP A 131 -17.60 -0.22 10.35
CA ASP A 131 -18.50 0.72 9.70
C ASP A 131 -17.68 1.79 8.96
N VAL A 132 -18.03 2.00 7.70
CA VAL A 132 -17.32 2.94 6.83
C VAL A 132 -18.16 4.18 6.63
N THR A 133 -17.57 5.34 6.92
CA THR A 133 -18.15 6.65 6.62
C THR A 133 -17.25 7.40 5.64
N PRO A 134 -17.53 7.34 4.34
CA PRO A 134 -16.75 8.07 3.34
C PRO A 134 -16.74 9.58 3.64
N ARG A 135 -15.60 10.21 3.40
CA ARG A 135 -15.40 11.65 3.66
C ARG A 135 -15.12 12.46 2.41
N THR A 136 -14.91 11.81 1.28
CA THR A 136 -14.66 12.47 0.00
C THR A 136 -15.54 11.86 -1.09
N ALA A 137 -15.86 12.64 -2.12
CA ALA A 137 -16.68 12.16 -3.25
C ALA A 137 -16.08 10.91 -3.94
N ALA A 138 -14.75 10.79 -3.99
CA ALA A 138 -14.09 9.62 -4.52
C ALA A 138 -14.34 8.38 -3.65
N MET A 139 -14.28 8.52 -2.32
CA MET A 139 -14.56 7.43 -1.39
C MET A 139 -16.05 7.09 -1.35
N GLU A 140 -16.94 8.09 -1.46
CA GLU A 140 -18.38 7.85 -1.58
C GLU A 140 -18.69 6.98 -2.80
N LYS A 141 -18.06 7.30 -3.94
CA LYS A 141 -18.21 6.50 -5.17
C LYS A 141 -17.64 5.08 -5.00
N LEU A 142 -16.50 4.93 -4.31
CA LEU A 142 -15.87 3.63 -4.07
C LEU A 142 -16.73 2.74 -3.17
N TYR A 143 -17.39 3.31 -2.16
CA TYR A 143 -18.20 2.59 -1.18
C TYR A 143 -19.71 2.67 -1.42
N GLU A 144 -20.15 3.04 -2.61
CA GLU A 144 -21.48 3.47 -3.03
C GLU A 144 -22.68 2.80 -2.33
N ASN A 145 -22.58 1.49 -2.04
CA ASN A 145 -23.62 0.74 -1.33
C ASN A 145 -23.07 -0.05 -0.13
N CYS A 146 -21.87 0.26 0.31
CA CYS A 146 -21.18 -0.46 1.37
C CYS A 146 -21.07 0.42 2.62
N SER A 147 -21.86 0.12 3.65
CA SER A 147 -21.79 0.81 4.94
C SER A 147 -20.79 0.19 5.91
N SER A 148 -20.31 -1.02 5.61
CA SER A 148 -19.36 -1.73 6.44
C SER A 148 -18.48 -2.65 5.62
N VAL A 149 -17.26 -2.88 6.09
CA VAL A 149 -16.30 -3.83 5.51
C VAL A 149 -15.84 -4.82 6.56
N GLU A 150 -15.56 -6.04 6.15
CA GLU A 150 -14.91 -7.03 6.99
C GLU A 150 -13.41 -7.01 6.71
N LEU A 151 -12.63 -6.78 7.75
CA LEU A 151 -11.19 -6.81 7.67
C LEU A 151 -10.65 -8.00 8.46
N SER A 152 -9.65 -8.67 7.91
CA SER A 152 -8.84 -9.57 8.72
C SER A 152 -8.08 -8.73 9.73
N ALA A 153 -8.34 -8.95 11.01
CA ALA A 153 -7.57 -8.31 12.06
C ALA A 153 -6.13 -8.77 11.96
N THR A 154 -5.27 -7.90 11.50
CA THR A 154 -3.83 -8.14 11.46
C THR A 154 -3.18 -7.58 12.72
N ARG A 155 -2.02 -8.11 13.06
CA ARG A 155 -1.25 -7.72 14.24
C ARG A 155 -0.75 -6.26 14.18
N TYR A 156 -0.99 -5.60 13.06
CA TYR A 156 -0.44 -4.29 12.72
C TYR A 156 -1.53 -3.31 12.32
#